data_5754f76cd1e70f46ee44a36a63a71ced
#
_entry.id   5754f76cd1e70f46ee44a36a63a71ced
#
_cell.length_a   1.000
_cell.length_b   1.000
_cell.length_c   1.000
_cell.angle_alpha   90.00
_cell.angle_beta   90.00
_cell.angle_gamma   90.00
#
_symmetry.space_group_name_H-M   'P 1'
#
loop_
_entity.id
_entity.type
_entity.pdbx_description
1 polymer ?
#
loop_
_entity_poly.entity_id
_entity_poly.type
_entity_poly.pdbx_seq_one_letter_code
_entity_poly.pdbx_strand_id
1 'polypeptide(L)' 'MKRKQIIRHIKKHDGFLLREGRRHSIYQKGRLKTEVPRHSEVVEELARKICKDLGIPFVR' A
#
# COMPACT_ATOMS: atom_id res chain seq x y z
N MET A 1 -12.42 0.16 0.17
CA MET A 1 -11.48 0.75 1.15
C MET A 1 -10.90 2.03 0.59
N LYS A 2 -10.78 3.05 1.41
CA LYS A 2 -10.19 4.32 0.97
C LYS A 2 -8.67 4.21 0.84
N ARG A 3 -8.12 4.83 -0.20
CA ARG A 3 -6.67 4.87 -0.41
C ARG A 3 -5.95 5.43 0.83
N LYS A 4 -6.51 6.46 1.44
CA LYS A 4 -5.93 7.05 2.67
C LYS A 4 -5.79 6.04 3.79
N GLN A 5 -6.76 5.13 3.89
CA GLN A 5 -6.76 4.07 4.91
C GLN A 5 -5.61 3.10 4.71
N ILE A 6 -5.41 2.63 3.48
CA ILE A 6 -4.34 1.68 3.20
C ILE A 6 -2.96 2.32 3.38
N ILE A 7 -2.82 3.58 2.98
CA ILE A 7 -1.55 4.31 3.16
C ILE A 7 -1.24 4.50 4.64
N ARG A 8 -2.23 4.87 5.44
CA ARG A 8 -2.05 5.02 6.89
C ARG A 8 -1.63 3.69 7.51
N HIS A 9 -2.25 2.61 7.07
CA HIS A 9 -1.94 1.26 7.55
C HIS A 9 -0.50 0.86 7.21
N ILE A 10 -0.08 1.15 5.98
CA ILE A 10 1.30 0.88 5.53
C ILE A 10 2.28 1.63 6.43
N LYS A 11 2.04 2.92 6.67
CA LYS A 11 2.92 3.74 7.51
C LYS A 11 2.94 3.26 8.95
N LYS A 12 1.81 2.81 9.47
CA LYS A 12 1.73 2.25 10.83
C LYS A 12 2.62 1.03 10.99
N HIS A 13 2.83 0.27 9.91
CA HIS A 13 3.66 -0.93 9.91
C HIS A 13 5.05 -0.68 9.30
N ASP A 14 5.55 0.54 9.44
CA ASP A 14 6.91 0.93 9.03
C ASP A 14 7.15 0.96 7.53
N GLY A 15 6.09 0.99 6.74
CA GLY A 15 6.21 1.21 5.32
C GLY A 15 6.32 2.69 5.00
N PHE A 16 6.86 3.01 3.84
CA PHE A 16 7.06 4.40 3.44
C PHE A 16 6.95 4.54 1.93
N LEU A 17 6.69 5.76 1.49
CA LEU A 17 6.66 6.08 0.06
C LEU A 17 8.08 6.08 -0.47
N LEU A 18 8.39 5.16 -1.38
CA LEU A 18 9.70 5.09 -1.99
C LEU A 18 9.83 6.13 -3.10
N ARG A 19 8.84 6.18 -3.98
CA ARG A 19 8.80 7.15 -5.07
C ARG A 19 7.42 7.15 -5.72
N GLU A 20 7.15 8.20 -6.48
CA GLU A 20 5.96 8.26 -7.32
C GLU A 20 6.30 7.71 -8.69
N GLY A 21 5.65 6.62 -9.06
CA GLY A 21 5.75 6.08 -10.39
C GLY A 21 4.80 6.79 -11.33
N ARG A 22 4.82 6.38 -12.60
CA ARG A 22 4.00 7.02 -13.64
C ARG A 22 2.49 6.90 -13.34
N ARG A 23 2.04 5.74 -12.91
CA ARG A 23 0.61 5.46 -12.66
C ARG A 23 0.31 5.08 -11.22
N HIS A 24 1.32 4.77 -10.44
CA HIS A 24 1.16 4.24 -9.09
C HIS A 24 2.19 4.86 -8.17
N SER A 25 1.82 4.99 -6.90
CA SER A 25 2.78 5.32 -5.85
C SER A 25 3.46 4.03 -5.42
N ILE A 26 4.79 4.04 -5.32
CA ILE A 26 5.56 2.85 -4.93
C ILE A 26 5.86 2.96 -3.45
N TYR A 27 5.37 2.00 -2.68
CA TYR A 27 5.63 1.92 -1.24
C TYR A 27 6.55 0.76 -0.95
N GLN A 28 7.36 0.91 0.10
CA GLN A 28 8.36 -0.09 0.47
C GLN A 28 8.34 -0.32 1.98
N LYS A 29 8.58 -1.56 2.36
CA LYS A 29 8.86 -1.94 3.74
C LYS A 29 10.00 -2.95 3.73
N GLY A 30 11.13 -2.60 4.35
CA GLY A 30 12.32 -3.43 4.27
C GLY A 30 12.74 -3.60 2.81
N ARG A 31 12.79 -4.84 2.34
CA ARG A 31 13.13 -5.14 0.95
C ARG A 31 11.91 -5.36 0.06
N LEU A 32 10.72 -5.29 0.63
CA LEU A 32 9.48 -5.56 -0.07
C LEU A 32 8.88 -4.27 -0.62
N LYS A 33 8.33 -4.34 -1.82
CA LYS A 33 7.75 -3.20 -2.50
C LYS A 33 6.37 -3.55 -3.02
N THR A 34 5.52 -2.53 -3.13
CA THR A 34 4.21 -2.71 -3.74
C THR A 34 3.82 -1.43 -4.47
N GLU A 35 2.88 -1.56 -5.38
CA GLU A 35 2.30 -0.42 -6.10
C GLU A 35 0.93 -0.11 -5.52
N VAL A 36 0.71 1.14 -5.17
CA VAL A 36 -0.58 1.60 -4.64
C VAL A 36 -1.20 2.52 -5.70
N PRO A 37 -2.39 2.20 -6.22
CA PRO A 37 -3.03 3.05 -7.23
C PRO A 37 -3.38 4.40 -6.64
N ARG A 38 -3.51 5.41 -7.50
CA ARG A 38 -3.85 6.77 -7.07
C ARG A 38 -5.35 7.02 -7.00
N HIS A 39 -6.17 6.00 -7.27
CA HIS A 39 -7.62 6.11 -7.11
C HIS A 39 -7.98 6.27 -5.64
N SER A 40 -9.02 7.05 -5.35
CA SER A 40 -9.46 7.26 -3.98
C SER A 40 -10.02 6.00 -3.32
N GLU A 41 -10.50 5.06 -4.13
CA GLU A 41 -11.00 3.76 -3.66
C GLU A 41 -10.08 2.65 -4.13
N VAL A 42 -9.78 1.72 -3.23
CA VAL A 42 -8.97 0.53 -3.50
C VAL A 42 -9.87 -0.68 -3.20
N VAL A 43 -10.08 -1.55 -4.19
CA VAL A 43 -10.90 -2.74 -3.98
C VAL A 43 -10.21 -3.67 -2.99
N GLU A 44 -11.01 -4.48 -2.28
CA GLU A 44 -10.49 -5.31 -1.19
C GLU A 44 -9.41 -6.28 -1.67
N GLU A 45 -9.58 -6.91 -2.81
CA GLU A 45 -8.59 -7.86 -3.33
C GLU A 45 -7.24 -7.17 -3.54
N LEU A 46 -7.25 -5.95 -4.05
CA LEU A 46 -6.03 -5.19 -4.26
C LEU A 46 -5.42 -4.76 -2.92
N ALA A 47 -6.25 -4.36 -1.97
CA ALA A 47 -5.77 -4.00 -0.63
C ALA A 47 -5.09 -5.20 0.04
N ARG A 48 -5.66 -6.39 -0.10
CA ARG A 48 -5.05 -7.61 0.43
C ARG A 48 -3.72 -7.91 -0.24
N LYS A 49 -3.65 -7.73 -1.56
CA LYS A 49 -2.41 -7.95 -2.30
C LYS A 49 -1.32 -6.97 -1.85
N ILE A 50 -1.68 -5.70 -1.67
CA ILE A 50 -0.75 -4.67 -1.19
C ILE A 50 -0.16 -5.08 0.16
N CYS A 51 -0.99 -5.48 1.09
CA CYS A 51 -0.55 -5.91 2.42
C CYS A 51 0.33 -7.15 2.32
N LYS A 52 -0.04 -8.11 1.49
CA LYS A 52 0.74 -9.33 1.29
C LYS A 52 2.10 -9.01 0.69
N ASP A 53 2.16 -8.13 -0.31
CA ASP A 53 3.41 -7.73 -0.96
C ASP A 53 4.38 -7.11 0.04
N LEU A 54 3.88 -6.39 1.02
CA LEU A 54 4.71 -5.75 2.05
C LEU A 54 4.90 -6.60 3.30
N GLY A 55 4.26 -7.77 3.36
CA GLY A 55 4.38 -8.65 4.51
C GLY A 55 3.74 -8.09 5.78
N ILE A 56 2.70 -7.26 5.63
CA ILE A 56 1.98 -6.68 6.76
C ILE A 56 0.57 -7.30 6.85
N PRO A 57 -0.05 -7.29 8.04
CA PRO A 57 -1.40 -7.82 8.17
C PRO A 57 -2.41 -6.96 7.39
N PHE A 58 -3.50 -7.58 6.98
CA PHE A 58 -4.56 -6.87 6.28
C PHE A 58 -5.26 -5.91 7.24
N VAL A 59 -5.58 -4.72 6.77
CA VAL A 59 -6.30 -3.73 7.55
C VAL A 59 -7.77 -4.10 7.63
N ARG A 60 -8.38 -3.86 8.80
CA ARG A 60 -9.80 -4.12 9.03
C ARG A 60 -10.55 -2.86 9.42
#